data_fa8025f87d7e421718765651b267966b
#
_entry.id   fa8025f87d7e421718765651b267966b
#
_cell.length_a   1.000
_cell.length_b   1.000
_cell.length_c   1.000
_cell.angle_alpha   90.00
_cell.angle_beta   90.00
_cell.angle_gamma   90.00
#
_symmetry.space_group_name_H-M   'P 1'
#
loop_
_entity.id
_entity.type
_entity.pdbx_description
1 polymer ?
#
loop_
_entity_poly.entity_id
_entity_poly.type
_entity_poly.pdbx_seq_one_letter_code
_entity_poly.pdbx_strand_id
1 'polypeptide(L)'
;VVTGGAGYCGYKLGCALANIGASVVLCDIHKPLWTIPNGVVWIQTDIRDYSAILAAFKGADCVFHVASYGMSGTEQLHKKEIETVNINGTRFILNACKQQDIPRLVYTSSVNVVFGGLPIEDGDEESLQYFPIDKLVDHYSRTKSIAEQMVLAANGSSLAGGGILHTCVLRPPGIYGPEEQRHLPRLAKIIERRLLSFKFADPSVQMNWIHVENFVQAHILAADALTPEKHFRASGQVYFIHDGEKSNLFEWLTPLFERLGCSKPWIRIPTCLVYASATLMEHLHSLLRPIVDLPPLLTRNEVMNISVTHTFKIDKARAQLGYRPLKYDFADSVD
;
A
#
# COMPACT_ATOMS: atom_id res chain seq x y z
N VAL A 1 0.25 -15.80 8.79
CA VAL A 1 1.38 -15.50 7.88
C VAL A 1 1.24 -14.08 7.35
N VAL A 2 2.35 -13.34 7.27
CA VAL A 2 2.41 -11.99 6.68
C VAL A 2 3.40 -12.02 5.51
N THR A 3 2.94 -11.83 4.28
CA THR A 3 3.81 -11.67 3.12
C THR A 3 4.27 -10.22 3.01
N GLY A 4 5.48 -9.98 2.51
CA GLY A 4 6.10 -8.66 2.61
C GLY A 4 6.50 -8.31 4.04
N GLY A 5 6.79 -9.34 4.84
CA GLY A 5 7.01 -9.25 6.28
C GLY A 5 8.31 -8.57 6.69
N ALA A 6 9.26 -8.37 5.77
CA ALA A 6 10.44 -7.57 6.02
C ALA A 6 10.27 -6.10 5.64
N GLY A 7 9.22 -5.78 4.89
CA GLY A 7 8.85 -4.41 4.58
C GLY A 7 8.24 -3.69 5.80
N TYR A 8 8.25 -2.36 5.77
CA TYR A 8 7.78 -1.51 6.86
C TYR A 8 6.40 -1.91 7.41
N CYS A 9 5.39 -1.97 6.55
CA CYS A 9 4.01 -2.29 6.95
C CYS A 9 3.86 -3.74 7.42
N GLY A 10 4.46 -4.69 6.69
CA GLY A 10 4.38 -6.12 7.04
C GLY A 10 5.08 -6.43 8.36
N TYR A 11 6.23 -5.82 8.61
CA TYR A 11 6.95 -5.99 9.87
C TYR A 11 6.16 -5.42 11.07
N LYS A 12 5.66 -4.17 10.97
CA LYS A 12 4.86 -3.55 12.02
C LYS A 12 3.59 -4.37 12.32
N LEU A 13 2.92 -4.87 11.26
CA LEU A 13 1.76 -5.76 11.42
C LEU A 13 2.15 -7.08 12.11
N GLY A 14 3.26 -7.70 11.72
CA GLY A 14 3.73 -8.92 12.34
C GLY A 14 4.07 -8.76 13.82
N CYS A 15 4.72 -7.67 14.20
CA CYS A 15 4.98 -7.33 15.60
C CYS A 15 3.70 -7.15 16.40
N ALA A 16 2.73 -6.43 15.86
CA ALA A 16 1.46 -6.21 16.52
C ALA A 16 0.65 -7.51 16.71
N LEU A 17 0.64 -8.39 15.71
CA LEU A 17 0.02 -9.71 15.81
C LEU A 17 0.68 -10.57 16.90
N ALA A 18 2.01 -10.56 17.00
CA ALA A 18 2.72 -11.27 18.07
C ALA A 18 2.40 -10.70 19.46
N ASN A 19 2.28 -9.38 19.58
CA ASN A 19 1.93 -8.71 20.84
C ASN A 19 0.53 -9.09 21.35
N ILE A 20 -0.39 -9.45 20.46
CA ILE A 20 -1.72 -9.97 20.86
C ILE A 20 -1.75 -11.50 20.99
N GLY A 21 -0.58 -12.15 20.98
CA GLY A 21 -0.43 -13.59 21.26
C GLY A 21 -0.52 -14.51 20.04
N ALA A 22 -0.50 -13.98 18.82
CA ALA A 22 -0.48 -14.82 17.63
C ALA A 22 0.95 -15.36 17.35
N SER A 23 1.03 -16.61 16.85
CA SER A 23 2.25 -17.14 16.24
C SER A 23 2.39 -16.58 14.82
N VAL A 24 3.46 -15.86 14.54
CA VAL A 24 3.60 -15.10 13.29
C VAL A 24 4.74 -15.62 12.44
N VAL A 25 4.47 -15.84 11.15
CA VAL A 25 5.48 -16.11 10.12
C VAL A 25 5.55 -14.91 9.18
N LEU A 26 6.72 -14.27 9.14
CA LEU A 26 7.03 -13.20 8.18
C LEU A 26 7.69 -13.81 6.94
N CYS A 27 7.03 -13.70 5.79
CA CYS A 27 7.54 -14.16 4.50
C CYS A 27 8.04 -12.98 3.68
N ASP A 28 9.32 -12.99 3.30
CA ASP A 28 9.90 -11.96 2.44
C ASP A 28 11.17 -12.47 1.75
N ILE A 29 11.57 -11.81 0.68
CA ILE A 29 12.83 -12.09 -0.03
C ILE A 29 14.07 -11.63 0.74
N HIS A 30 13.90 -10.65 1.63
CA HIS A 30 14.94 -10.10 2.48
C HIS A 30 14.62 -10.31 3.96
N LYS A 31 15.66 -10.31 4.80
CA LYS A 31 15.47 -10.30 6.24
C LYS A 31 15.02 -8.92 6.71
N PRO A 32 14.12 -8.83 7.72
CA PRO A 32 13.78 -7.56 8.33
C PRO A 32 15.00 -6.79 8.84
N LEU A 33 15.01 -5.48 8.68
CA LEU A 33 16.08 -4.60 9.18
C LEU A 33 16.02 -4.46 10.71
N TRP A 34 14.86 -4.68 11.29
CA TRP A 34 14.61 -4.58 12.72
C TRP A 34 14.75 -5.93 13.41
N THR A 35 14.91 -5.88 14.72
CA THR A 35 14.98 -7.08 15.56
C THR A 35 13.66 -7.84 15.52
N ILE A 36 13.72 -9.13 15.22
CA ILE A 36 12.55 -10.02 15.20
C ILE A 36 12.15 -10.32 16.65
N PRO A 37 10.92 -9.96 17.08
CA PRO A 37 10.47 -10.19 18.43
C PRO A 37 10.18 -11.68 18.70
N ASN A 38 10.06 -12.04 19.98
CA ASN A 38 9.64 -13.39 20.37
C ASN A 38 8.25 -13.71 19.79
N GLY A 39 8.05 -14.96 19.37
CA GLY A 39 6.79 -15.37 18.74
C GLY A 39 6.67 -15.07 17.24
N VAL A 40 7.68 -14.43 16.66
CA VAL A 40 7.77 -14.15 15.23
C VAL A 40 8.90 -14.94 14.61
N VAL A 41 8.62 -15.62 13.51
CA VAL A 41 9.60 -16.35 12.70
C VAL A 41 9.69 -15.69 11.33
N TRP A 42 10.91 -15.44 10.85
CA TRP A 42 11.10 -15.00 9.47
C TRP A 42 11.53 -16.20 8.61
N ILE A 43 10.88 -16.31 7.44
CA ILE A 43 11.22 -17.31 6.43
C ILE A 43 11.49 -16.58 5.11
N GLN A 44 12.67 -16.80 4.54
CA GLN A 44 12.99 -16.26 3.22
C GLN A 44 12.09 -16.93 2.19
N THR A 45 11.20 -16.13 1.58
CA THR A 45 10.18 -16.63 0.66
C THR A 45 9.92 -15.58 -0.42
N ASP A 46 10.12 -15.96 -1.67
CA ASP A 46 9.65 -15.17 -2.81
C ASP A 46 8.21 -15.59 -3.13
N ILE A 47 7.28 -14.64 -3.17
CA ILE A 47 5.89 -14.94 -3.52
C ILE A 47 5.70 -15.39 -4.98
N ARG A 48 6.75 -15.36 -5.78
CA ARG A 48 6.80 -15.93 -7.14
C ARG A 48 7.24 -17.41 -7.16
N ASP A 49 7.68 -17.94 -6.02
CA ASP A 49 8.00 -19.36 -5.84
C ASP A 49 6.86 -20.06 -5.10
N TYR A 50 6.05 -20.79 -5.86
CA TYR A 50 4.88 -21.47 -5.31
C TYR A 50 5.23 -22.55 -4.27
N SER A 51 6.33 -23.27 -4.46
CA SER A 51 6.76 -24.30 -3.52
C SER A 51 7.24 -23.71 -2.18
N ALA A 52 7.95 -22.59 -2.23
CA ALA A 52 8.37 -21.87 -1.03
C ALA A 52 7.16 -21.31 -0.25
N ILE A 53 6.14 -20.77 -0.96
CA ILE A 53 4.89 -20.31 -0.34
C ILE A 53 4.18 -21.47 0.36
N LEU A 54 4.00 -22.61 -0.30
CA LEU A 54 3.32 -23.78 0.28
C LEU A 54 4.00 -24.23 1.57
N ALA A 55 5.34 -24.26 1.59
CA ALA A 55 6.08 -24.64 2.79
C ALA A 55 5.90 -23.64 3.94
N ALA A 56 5.94 -22.33 3.62
CA ALA A 56 5.80 -21.26 4.61
C ALA A 56 4.37 -21.11 5.15
N PHE A 57 3.35 -21.53 4.41
CA PHE A 57 1.93 -21.37 4.76
C PHE A 57 1.37 -22.54 5.57
N LYS A 58 2.13 -23.60 5.74
CA LYS A 58 1.64 -24.81 6.42
C LYS A 58 1.16 -24.51 7.84
N GLY A 59 -0.09 -24.84 8.13
CA GLY A 59 -0.70 -24.67 9.45
C GLY A 59 -1.10 -23.24 9.80
N ALA A 60 -1.16 -22.35 8.82
CA ALA A 60 -1.62 -20.97 9.03
C ALA A 60 -3.15 -20.88 9.10
N ASP A 61 -3.68 -20.03 9.98
CA ASP A 61 -5.12 -19.74 10.11
C ASP A 61 -5.55 -18.51 9.31
N CYS A 62 -4.59 -17.63 8.99
CA CYS A 62 -4.85 -16.38 8.28
C CYS A 62 -3.60 -15.94 7.51
N VAL A 63 -3.81 -15.41 6.31
CA VAL A 63 -2.77 -14.76 5.52
C VAL A 63 -3.07 -13.27 5.40
N PHE A 64 -2.09 -12.45 5.76
CA PHE A 64 -2.04 -11.03 5.46
C PHE A 64 -1.14 -10.83 4.24
N HIS A 65 -1.73 -10.57 3.10
CA HIS A 65 -0.99 -10.38 1.86
C HIS A 65 -0.67 -8.90 1.65
N VAL A 66 0.49 -8.49 2.20
CA VAL A 66 1.00 -7.10 2.16
C VAL A 66 2.07 -6.92 1.09
N ALA A 67 2.72 -8.01 0.67
CA ALA A 67 3.76 -7.98 -0.36
C ALA A 67 3.27 -7.32 -1.65
N SER A 68 4.03 -6.35 -2.13
CA SER A 68 3.82 -5.71 -3.44
C SER A 68 5.10 -5.04 -3.92
N TYR A 69 5.18 -4.73 -5.21
CA TYR A 69 6.33 -4.09 -5.83
C TYR A 69 5.89 -2.97 -6.78
N GLY A 70 6.70 -1.91 -6.88
CA GLY A 70 6.53 -0.87 -7.89
C GLY A 70 5.67 0.31 -7.48
N MET A 71 5.46 0.56 -6.18
CA MET A 71 4.59 1.64 -5.70
C MET A 71 5.17 3.03 -5.93
N SER A 72 6.48 3.22 -5.91
CA SER A 72 7.10 4.55 -6.00
C SER A 72 8.50 4.52 -6.62
N GLY A 73 8.95 5.68 -7.07
CA GLY A 73 10.29 5.86 -7.62
C GLY A 73 10.51 5.07 -8.90
N THR A 74 11.77 4.69 -9.15
CA THR A 74 12.18 3.95 -10.36
C THR A 74 11.55 2.56 -10.47
N GLU A 75 11.16 1.95 -9.34
CA GLU A 75 10.45 0.67 -9.33
C GLU A 75 9.17 0.71 -10.17
N GLN A 76 8.47 1.85 -10.23
CA GLN A 76 7.25 2.02 -11.06
C GLN A 76 7.49 1.74 -12.56
N LEU A 77 8.74 1.80 -13.00
CA LEU A 77 9.12 1.61 -14.38
C LEU A 77 9.50 0.15 -14.71
N HIS A 78 9.59 -0.73 -13.70
CA HIS A 78 9.93 -2.15 -13.83
C HIS A 78 8.69 -3.01 -14.08
N LYS A 79 8.01 -2.80 -15.21
CA LYS A 79 6.71 -3.40 -15.52
C LYS A 79 6.64 -4.91 -15.32
N LYS A 80 7.65 -5.65 -15.78
CA LYS A 80 7.68 -7.12 -15.69
C LYS A 80 7.74 -7.60 -14.25
N GLU A 81 8.59 -6.99 -13.44
CA GLU A 81 8.70 -7.30 -12.01
C GLU A 81 7.40 -6.98 -11.28
N ILE A 82 6.80 -5.80 -11.55
CA ILE A 82 5.52 -5.39 -10.97
C ILE A 82 4.44 -6.44 -11.28
N GLU A 83 4.34 -6.87 -12.54
CA GLU A 83 3.33 -7.85 -12.97
C GLU A 83 3.56 -9.22 -12.33
N THR A 84 4.79 -9.72 -12.34
CA THR A 84 5.11 -11.03 -11.76
C THR A 84 4.91 -11.08 -10.26
N VAL A 85 5.25 -10.01 -9.53
CA VAL A 85 5.03 -9.93 -8.08
C VAL A 85 3.55 -9.73 -7.76
N ASN A 86 2.93 -8.67 -8.31
CA ASN A 86 1.60 -8.26 -7.87
C ASN A 86 0.47 -9.16 -8.40
N ILE A 87 0.59 -9.70 -9.60
CA ILE A 87 -0.47 -10.56 -10.19
C ILE A 87 -0.13 -12.03 -9.96
N ASN A 88 1.02 -12.51 -10.44
CA ASN A 88 1.35 -13.93 -10.32
C ASN A 88 1.58 -14.33 -8.86
N GLY A 89 2.27 -13.49 -8.08
CA GLY A 89 2.43 -13.71 -6.64
C GLY A 89 1.09 -13.81 -5.93
N THR A 90 0.16 -12.88 -6.17
CA THR A 90 -1.19 -12.94 -5.57
C THR A 90 -1.94 -14.21 -5.98
N ARG A 91 -1.83 -14.65 -7.25
CA ARG A 91 -2.42 -15.91 -7.72
C ARG A 91 -1.87 -17.11 -6.94
N PHE A 92 -0.57 -17.15 -6.72
CA PHE A 92 0.06 -18.23 -5.95
C PHE A 92 -0.34 -18.22 -4.49
N ILE A 93 -0.43 -17.05 -3.86
CA ILE A 93 -0.96 -16.90 -2.50
C ILE A 93 -2.39 -17.46 -2.38
N LEU A 94 -3.28 -17.10 -3.29
CA LEU A 94 -4.66 -17.60 -3.30
C LEU A 94 -4.73 -19.13 -3.48
N ASN A 95 -3.93 -19.67 -4.37
CA ASN A 95 -3.86 -21.12 -4.58
C ASN A 95 -3.27 -21.84 -3.36
N ALA A 96 -2.26 -21.27 -2.72
CA ALA A 96 -1.67 -21.83 -1.51
C ALA A 96 -2.67 -21.80 -0.33
N CYS A 97 -3.45 -20.73 -0.16
CA CYS A 97 -4.52 -20.70 0.83
C CYS A 97 -5.52 -21.84 0.63
N LYS A 98 -5.94 -22.07 -0.62
CA LYS A 98 -6.87 -23.16 -0.95
C LYS A 98 -6.28 -24.55 -0.68
N GLN A 99 -5.01 -24.75 -1.03
CA GLN A 99 -4.33 -26.05 -0.88
C GLN A 99 -3.94 -26.38 0.56
N GLN A 100 -3.64 -25.35 1.37
CA GLN A 100 -3.25 -25.49 2.79
C GLN A 100 -4.41 -25.30 3.77
N ASP A 101 -5.64 -25.29 3.27
CA ASP A 101 -6.85 -25.12 4.08
C ASP A 101 -6.89 -23.84 4.94
N ILE A 102 -6.33 -22.75 4.41
CA ILE A 102 -6.29 -21.47 5.12
C ILE A 102 -7.59 -20.70 4.87
N PRO A 103 -8.44 -20.52 5.89
CA PRO A 103 -9.79 -20.00 5.69
C PRO A 103 -9.87 -18.49 5.51
N ARG A 104 -8.82 -17.71 5.84
CA ARG A 104 -8.88 -16.26 5.89
C ARG A 104 -7.71 -15.60 5.16
N LEU A 105 -8.02 -14.61 4.33
CA LEU A 105 -7.03 -13.78 3.65
C LEU A 105 -7.42 -12.31 3.71
N VAL A 106 -6.54 -11.46 4.24
CA VAL A 106 -6.64 -10.00 4.18
C VAL A 106 -5.62 -9.48 3.18
N TYR A 107 -6.10 -8.79 2.16
CA TYR A 107 -5.29 -8.24 1.08
C TYR A 107 -5.11 -6.74 1.22
N THR A 108 -3.88 -6.28 1.21
CA THR A 108 -3.54 -4.86 1.14
C THR A 108 -3.56 -4.40 -0.31
N SER A 109 -4.61 -3.68 -0.70
CA SER A 109 -4.75 -3.03 -2.00
C SER A 109 -4.22 -1.59 -1.96
N SER A 110 -4.84 -0.67 -2.66
CA SER A 110 -4.52 0.77 -2.68
C SER A 110 -5.74 1.57 -3.14
N VAL A 111 -5.85 2.83 -2.70
CA VAL A 111 -6.82 3.80 -3.27
C VAL A 111 -6.61 4.00 -4.77
N ASN A 112 -5.42 3.74 -5.29
CA ASN A 112 -5.09 3.92 -6.70
C ASN A 112 -5.89 3.02 -7.67
N VAL A 113 -6.55 1.98 -7.16
CA VAL A 113 -7.40 1.12 -8.02
C VAL A 113 -8.66 1.82 -8.51
N VAL A 114 -9.08 2.88 -7.84
CA VAL A 114 -10.24 3.73 -8.22
C VAL A 114 -9.82 5.12 -8.68
N PHE A 115 -8.53 5.50 -8.49
CA PHE A 115 -8.02 6.82 -8.84
C PHE A 115 -7.24 6.78 -10.15
N GLY A 116 -7.73 7.51 -11.13
CA GLY A 116 -7.10 7.65 -12.45
C GLY A 116 -6.80 9.08 -12.84
N GLY A 117 -6.56 9.97 -11.85
CA GLY A 117 -6.28 11.38 -12.10
C GLY A 117 -7.52 12.26 -12.30
N LEU A 118 -8.71 11.75 -12.00
CA LEU A 118 -9.94 12.54 -11.90
C LEU A 118 -10.22 12.86 -10.43
N PRO A 119 -10.77 14.06 -10.12
CA PRO A 119 -11.09 14.42 -8.74
C PRO A 119 -12.07 13.44 -8.09
N ILE A 120 -11.76 13.05 -6.86
CA ILE A 120 -12.63 12.25 -6.00
C ILE A 120 -12.76 13.02 -4.67
N GLU A 121 -13.97 13.41 -4.33
CA GLU A 121 -14.29 14.08 -3.07
C GLU A 121 -15.18 13.16 -2.23
N ASP A 122 -14.63 12.70 -1.08
CA ASP A 122 -15.33 11.84 -0.14
C ASP A 122 -15.98 10.62 -0.80
N GLY A 123 -15.23 9.96 -1.71
CA GLY A 123 -15.69 8.75 -2.37
C GLY A 123 -15.83 7.58 -1.39
N ASP A 124 -16.76 6.68 -1.66
CA ASP A 124 -16.99 5.47 -0.87
C ASP A 124 -16.96 4.21 -1.74
N GLU A 125 -16.99 3.06 -1.10
CA GLU A 125 -16.86 1.75 -1.76
C GLU A 125 -18.06 1.39 -2.64
N GLU A 126 -19.20 2.03 -2.47
CA GLU A 126 -20.43 1.78 -3.24
C GLU A 126 -20.52 2.69 -4.47
N SER A 127 -20.14 3.97 -4.31
CA SER A 127 -20.21 4.96 -5.37
C SER A 127 -19.05 4.89 -6.36
N LEU A 128 -17.87 4.38 -5.92
CA LEU A 128 -16.67 4.34 -6.74
C LEU A 128 -16.50 2.97 -7.42
N GLN A 129 -16.44 3.00 -8.73
CA GLN A 129 -16.06 1.84 -9.55
C GLN A 129 -14.53 1.81 -9.75
N TYR A 130 -14.01 0.64 -10.11
CA TYR A 130 -12.63 0.53 -10.59
C TYR A 130 -12.40 1.49 -11.75
N PHE A 131 -11.27 2.20 -11.69
CA PHE A 131 -10.88 2.98 -12.84
C PHE A 131 -10.49 2.05 -14.00
N PRO A 132 -10.86 2.34 -15.25
CA PRO A 132 -10.56 1.48 -16.39
C PRO A 132 -9.06 1.16 -16.46
N ILE A 133 -8.72 -0.13 -16.46
CA ILE A 133 -7.35 -0.63 -16.34
C ILE A 133 -6.44 -0.10 -17.45
N ASP A 134 -6.96 0.02 -18.67
CA ASP A 134 -6.27 0.54 -19.85
C ASP A 134 -5.96 2.04 -19.75
N LYS A 135 -6.71 2.79 -18.93
CA LYS A 135 -6.54 4.23 -18.71
C LYS A 135 -5.71 4.58 -17.48
N LEU A 136 -5.40 3.63 -16.61
CA LEU A 136 -4.51 3.86 -15.47
C LEU A 136 -3.11 4.22 -15.98
N VAL A 137 -2.52 5.28 -15.42
CA VAL A 137 -1.25 5.85 -15.89
C VAL A 137 -0.07 4.93 -15.59
N ASP A 138 -0.07 4.33 -14.42
CA ASP A 138 1.04 3.52 -13.95
C ASP A 138 0.71 2.03 -13.92
N HIS A 139 1.76 1.21 -14.05
CA HIS A 139 1.62 -0.24 -14.08
C HIS A 139 1.31 -0.85 -12.72
N TYR A 140 1.76 -0.20 -11.63
CA TYR A 140 1.45 -0.62 -10.27
C TYR A 140 -0.05 -0.58 -10.01
N SER A 141 -0.72 0.54 -10.26
CA SER A 141 -2.17 0.69 -10.07
C SER A 141 -2.96 -0.33 -10.90
N ARG A 142 -2.53 -0.60 -12.14
CA ARG A 142 -3.12 -1.64 -13.00
C ARG A 142 -3.04 -3.01 -12.34
N THR A 143 -1.85 -3.40 -11.87
CA THR A 143 -1.64 -4.72 -11.26
C THR A 143 -2.34 -4.86 -9.93
N LYS A 144 -2.43 -3.79 -9.13
CA LYS A 144 -3.19 -3.78 -7.88
C LYS A 144 -4.69 -3.96 -8.13
N SER A 145 -5.24 -3.30 -9.17
CA SER A 145 -6.64 -3.45 -9.58
C SER A 145 -6.94 -4.90 -10.01
N ILE A 146 -6.08 -5.50 -10.81
CA ILE A 146 -6.23 -6.90 -11.24
C ILE A 146 -6.15 -7.86 -10.04
N ALA A 147 -5.15 -7.68 -9.18
CA ALA A 147 -4.94 -8.53 -8.02
C ALA A 147 -6.10 -8.43 -7.02
N GLU A 148 -6.62 -7.23 -6.77
CA GLU A 148 -7.79 -7.03 -5.92
C GLU A 148 -9.02 -7.78 -6.46
N GLN A 149 -9.30 -7.66 -7.75
CA GLN A 149 -10.41 -8.38 -8.38
C GLN A 149 -10.22 -9.90 -8.29
N MET A 150 -8.98 -10.41 -8.42
CA MET A 150 -8.67 -11.83 -8.21
C MET A 150 -8.96 -12.28 -6.78
N VAL A 151 -8.60 -11.46 -5.79
CA VAL A 151 -8.84 -11.74 -4.36
C VAL A 151 -10.33 -11.79 -4.06
N LEU A 152 -11.10 -10.83 -4.57
CA LEU A 152 -12.56 -10.80 -4.40
C LEU A 152 -13.24 -11.96 -5.11
N ALA A 153 -12.81 -12.33 -6.32
CA ALA A 153 -13.32 -13.48 -7.04
C ALA A 153 -13.00 -14.82 -6.36
N ALA A 154 -11.93 -14.88 -5.55
CA ALA A 154 -11.57 -16.07 -4.79
C ALA A 154 -12.40 -16.23 -3.50
N ASN A 155 -13.12 -15.19 -3.06
CA ASN A 155 -13.99 -15.28 -1.89
C ASN A 155 -15.08 -16.34 -2.11
N GLY A 156 -15.32 -17.17 -1.09
CA GLY A 156 -16.28 -18.26 -1.18
C GLY A 156 -15.78 -19.51 -1.89
N SER A 157 -14.51 -19.53 -2.39
CA SER A 157 -13.93 -20.72 -3.00
C SER A 157 -13.75 -21.84 -1.97
N SER A 158 -13.95 -23.10 -2.41
CA SER A 158 -13.69 -24.27 -1.58
C SER A 158 -12.20 -24.43 -1.27
N LEU A 159 -11.88 -24.83 -0.06
CA LEU A 159 -10.58 -25.28 0.41
C LEU A 159 -10.41 -26.78 0.14
N ALA A 160 -9.17 -27.27 0.09
CA ALA A 160 -8.89 -28.69 -0.15
C ALA A 160 -9.52 -29.62 0.90
N GLY A 161 -9.51 -29.20 2.18
CA GLY A 161 -10.15 -29.91 3.29
C GLY A 161 -11.67 -29.70 3.44
N GLY A 162 -12.33 -28.99 2.52
CA GLY A 162 -13.79 -28.82 2.49
C GLY A 162 -14.33 -27.56 3.16
N GLY A 163 -13.46 -26.68 3.68
CA GLY A 163 -13.83 -25.35 4.16
C GLY A 163 -14.03 -24.33 3.04
N ILE A 164 -14.20 -23.07 3.43
CA ILE A 164 -14.41 -21.93 2.51
C ILE A 164 -13.34 -20.86 2.77
N LEU A 165 -12.79 -20.30 1.71
CA LEU A 165 -11.89 -19.16 1.79
C LEU A 165 -12.70 -17.87 1.90
N HIS A 166 -12.49 -17.12 2.97
CA HIS A 166 -13.01 -15.78 3.18
C HIS A 166 -11.92 -14.75 2.92
N THR A 167 -12.18 -13.81 2.03
CA THR A 167 -11.22 -12.75 1.67
C THR A 167 -11.76 -11.37 2.02
N CYS A 168 -10.87 -10.46 2.38
CA CYS A 168 -11.16 -9.06 2.64
C CYS A 168 -10.08 -8.19 2.00
N VAL A 169 -10.47 -7.03 1.51
CA VAL A 169 -9.57 -6.07 0.86
C VAL A 169 -9.55 -4.76 1.62
N LEU A 170 -8.35 -4.24 1.87
CA LEU A 170 -8.14 -2.92 2.45
C LEU A 170 -7.45 -2.01 1.44
N ARG A 171 -7.98 -0.80 1.24
CA ARG A 171 -7.47 0.22 0.33
C ARG A 171 -6.87 1.39 1.13
N PRO A 172 -5.59 1.33 1.52
CA PRO A 172 -4.90 2.44 2.14
C PRO A 172 -4.50 3.49 1.11
N PRO A 173 -4.41 4.78 1.50
CA PRO A 173 -3.70 5.83 0.79
C PRO A 173 -2.19 5.80 1.09
N GLY A 174 -1.50 6.94 1.01
CA GLY A 174 -0.10 7.07 1.43
C GLY A 174 0.09 6.72 2.91
N ILE A 175 1.02 5.79 3.18
CA ILE A 175 1.30 5.31 4.53
C ILE A 175 2.50 6.07 5.08
N TYR A 176 2.41 6.52 6.34
CA TYR A 176 3.48 7.21 7.04
C TYR A 176 3.64 6.71 8.47
N GLY A 177 4.67 7.16 9.16
CA GLY A 177 4.93 6.88 10.57
C GLY A 177 6.41 6.75 10.86
N PRO A 178 6.79 6.62 12.14
CA PRO A 178 8.18 6.46 12.56
C PRO A 178 8.86 5.28 11.89
N GLU A 179 10.13 5.44 11.48
CA GLU A 179 10.94 4.42 10.81
C GLU A 179 10.49 4.06 9.38
N GLU A 180 9.63 4.87 8.75
CA GLU A 180 9.30 4.68 7.34
C GLU A 180 10.55 4.86 6.47
N GLN A 181 10.86 3.89 5.59
CA GLN A 181 12.17 3.82 4.93
C GLN A 181 12.13 4.06 3.42
N ARG A 182 10.95 4.27 2.84
CA ARG A 182 10.80 4.38 1.39
C ARG A 182 10.51 5.81 0.93
N HIS A 183 9.45 6.41 1.46
CA HIS A 183 8.97 7.72 1.02
C HIS A 183 9.64 8.86 1.74
N LEU A 184 9.67 8.83 3.07
CA LEU A 184 10.22 9.92 3.88
C LEU A 184 11.72 10.14 3.63
N PRO A 185 12.59 9.11 3.62
CA PRO A 185 14.00 9.31 3.32
C PRO A 185 14.26 9.81 1.89
N ARG A 186 13.43 9.38 0.92
CA ARG A 186 13.52 9.90 -0.45
C ARG A 186 13.14 11.37 -0.50
N LEU A 187 12.04 11.76 0.14
CA LEU A 187 11.60 13.16 0.22
C LEU A 187 12.61 14.02 0.96
N ALA A 188 13.15 13.56 2.09
CA ALA A 188 14.19 14.26 2.82
C ALA A 188 15.41 14.57 1.94
N LYS A 189 15.93 13.57 1.22
CA LYS A 189 17.05 13.75 0.28
C LYS A 189 16.73 14.76 -0.84
N ILE A 190 15.51 14.75 -1.35
CA ILE A 190 15.06 15.67 -2.41
C ILE A 190 15.00 17.10 -1.84
N ILE A 191 14.49 17.28 -0.63
CA ILE A 191 14.40 18.57 0.06
C ILE A 191 15.80 19.11 0.40
N GLU A 192 16.67 18.30 1.02
CA GLU A 192 18.07 18.68 1.34
C GLU A 192 18.85 19.14 0.11
N ARG A 193 18.65 18.48 -1.03
CA ARG A 193 19.25 18.85 -2.30
C ARG A 193 18.59 20.05 -2.97
N ARG A 194 17.59 20.67 -2.33
CA ARG A 194 16.79 21.79 -2.82
C ARG A 194 16.10 21.52 -4.17
N LEU A 195 15.88 20.25 -4.50
CA LEU A 195 15.18 19.85 -5.73
C LEU A 195 13.66 20.00 -5.61
N LEU A 196 13.12 20.20 -4.41
CA LEU A 196 11.72 20.53 -4.12
C LEU A 196 11.59 21.98 -3.62
N SER A 197 12.23 22.92 -4.29
CA SER A 197 12.12 24.36 -3.99
C SER A 197 10.90 25.01 -4.65
N PHE A 198 10.12 24.25 -5.37
CA PHE A 198 8.90 24.68 -6.04
C PHE A 198 7.71 23.86 -5.57
N LYS A 199 6.53 24.45 -5.64
CA LYS A 199 5.25 23.77 -5.47
C LYS A 199 4.43 23.86 -6.74
N PHE A 200 3.60 22.89 -6.95
CA PHE A 200 2.66 22.81 -8.05
C PHE A 200 1.33 22.30 -7.49
N ALA A 201 0.33 22.18 -8.30
CA ALA A 201 -1.03 21.90 -7.89
C ALA A 201 -1.76 23.12 -7.25
N ASP A 202 -3.06 23.03 -7.17
CA ASP A 202 -3.87 24.00 -6.47
C ASP A 202 -3.78 23.81 -4.95
N PRO A 203 -3.74 24.87 -4.14
CA PRO A 203 -3.73 24.76 -2.69
C PRO A 203 -4.96 24.06 -2.12
N SER A 204 -6.07 24.05 -2.84
CA SER A 204 -7.30 23.36 -2.42
C SER A 204 -7.24 21.85 -2.58
N VAL A 205 -6.22 21.32 -3.26
CA VAL A 205 -6.06 19.87 -3.44
C VAL A 205 -5.90 19.19 -2.10
N GLN A 206 -6.76 18.19 -1.85
CA GLN A 206 -6.82 17.43 -0.62
C GLN A 206 -6.61 15.93 -0.87
N MET A 207 -5.95 15.26 0.05
CA MET A 207 -5.76 13.82 0.05
C MET A 207 -5.79 13.25 1.48
N ASN A 208 -5.98 11.95 1.59
CA ASN A 208 -5.91 11.26 2.87
C ASN A 208 -4.54 10.60 3.07
N TRP A 209 -4.21 10.36 4.33
CA TRP A 209 -3.01 9.64 4.77
C TRP A 209 -3.40 8.59 5.80
N ILE A 210 -2.55 7.59 5.99
CA ILE A 210 -2.74 6.61 7.06
C ILE A 210 -1.43 6.41 7.83
N HIS A 211 -1.49 6.61 9.14
CA HIS A 211 -0.40 6.24 10.02
C HIS A 211 -0.27 4.71 10.10
N VAL A 212 0.95 4.21 10.19
CA VAL A 212 1.22 2.76 10.19
C VAL A 212 0.47 2.01 11.29
N GLU A 213 0.29 2.60 12.46
CA GLU A 213 -0.46 1.97 13.56
C GLU A 213 -1.97 1.86 13.24
N ASN A 214 -2.55 2.83 12.54
CA ASN A 214 -3.93 2.76 12.05
C ASN A 214 -4.06 1.74 10.91
N PHE A 215 -3.04 1.63 10.05
CA PHE A 215 -2.95 0.57 9.05
C PHE A 215 -2.95 -0.82 9.71
N VAL A 216 -2.14 -1.03 10.73
CA VAL A 216 -2.06 -2.27 11.50
C VAL A 216 -3.40 -2.58 12.18
N GLN A 217 -4.00 -1.59 12.85
CA GLN A 217 -5.32 -1.74 13.48
C GLN A 217 -6.36 -2.24 12.47
N ALA A 218 -6.43 -1.62 11.28
CA ALA A 218 -7.40 -2.00 10.25
C ALA A 218 -7.21 -3.46 9.79
N HIS A 219 -5.96 -3.92 9.64
CA HIS A 219 -5.67 -5.30 9.22
C HIS A 219 -6.07 -6.32 10.26
N ILE A 220 -5.79 -6.05 11.53
CA ILE A 220 -6.19 -6.94 12.65
C ILE A 220 -7.71 -7.01 12.74
N LEU A 221 -8.41 -5.87 12.68
CA LEU A 221 -9.86 -5.82 12.71
C LEU A 221 -10.51 -6.52 11.50
N ALA A 222 -9.91 -6.40 10.31
CA ALA A 222 -10.37 -7.11 9.12
C ALA A 222 -10.24 -8.62 9.26
N ALA A 223 -9.13 -9.11 9.81
CA ALA A 223 -8.94 -10.55 10.06
C ALA A 223 -9.89 -11.09 11.14
N ASP A 224 -10.17 -10.31 12.18
CA ASP A 224 -11.19 -10.64 13.22
C ASP A 224 -12.59 -10.69 12.60
N ALA A 225 -12.92 -9.74 11.72
CA ALA A 225 -14.21 -9.70 11.03
C ALA A 225 -14.42 -10.84 10.00
N LEU A 226 -13.38 -11.64 9.70
CA LEU A 226 -13.44 -12.86 8.88
C LEU A 226 -13.62 -14.12 9.72
N THR A 227 -13.93 -14.03 11.02
CA THR A 227 -14.15 -15.17 11.90
C THR A 227 -15.63 -15.54 12.00
N PRO A 228 -15.96 -16.81 12.39
CA PRO A 228 -17.33 -17.23 12.65
C PRO A 228 -18.03 -16.39 13.73
N GLU A 229 -17.29 -16.00 14.77
CA GLU A 229 -17.79 -15.18 15.90
C GLU A 229 -18.26 -13.80 15.43
N LYS A 230 -17.72 -13.33 14.33
CA LYS A 230 -18.14 -12.08 13.68
C LYS A 230 -19.05 -12.30 12.46
N HIS A 231 -19.58 -13.53 12.30
CA HIS A 231 -20.46 -13.90 11.19
C HIS A 231 -19.84 -13.60 9.80
N PHE A 232 -18.52 -13.68 9.69
CA PHE A 232 -17.77 -13.42 8.44
C PHE A 232 -18.14 -12.09 7.76
N ARG A 233 -18.47 -11.05 8.52
CA ARG A 233 -19.04 -9.80 7.98
C ARG A 233 -18.12 -9.05 7.00
N ALA A 234 -16.80 -9.31 7.06
CA ALA A 234 -15.83 -8.76 6.10
C ALA A 234 -15.63 -9.63 4.86
N SER A 235 -16.28 -10.81 4.78
CA SER A 235 -16.10 -11.75 3.67
C SER A 235 -16.55 -11.15 2.34
N GLY A 236 -15.63 -11.07 1.38
CA GLY A 236 -15.87 -10.46 0.07
C GLY A 236 -15.99 -8.94 0.07
N GLN A 237 -15.63 -8.28 1.17
CA GLN A 237 -15.76 -6.85 1.32
C GLN A 237 -14.48 -6.10 1.01
N VAL A 238 -14.64 -4.84 0.60
CA VAL A 238 -13.58 -3.86 0.38
C VAL A 238 -13.79 -2.71 1.34
N TYR A 239 -12.70 -2.15 1.88
CA TYR A 239 -12.74 -1.01 2.80
C TYR A 239 -11.66 0.01 2.46
N PHE A 240 -12.04 1.29 2.38
CA PHE A 240 -11.08 2.38 2.50
C PHE A 240 -10.66 2.53 3.95
N ILE A 241 -9.36 2.73 4.17
CA ILE A 241 -8.78 2.92 5.50
C ILE A 241 -7.81 4.10 5.50
N HIS A 242 -7.99 5.05 6.41
CA HIS A 242 -7.11 6.21 6.60
C HIS A 242 -7.37 6.85 7.98
N ASP A 243 -6.61 7.90 8.31
CA ASP A 243 -6.67 8.54 9.63
C ASP A 243 -7.95 9.37 9.89
N GLY A 244 -8.79 9.54 8.87
CA GLY A 244 -10.03 10.33 8.96
C GLY A 244 -9.85 11.81 8.66
N GLU A 245 -8.62 12.27 8.45
CA GLU A 245 -8.29 13.65 8.11
C GLU A 245 -7.92 13.81 6.63
N LYS A 246 -8.00 15.03 6.14
CA LYS A 246 -7.62 15.43 4.77
C LYS A 246 -6.59 16.52 4.87
N SER A 247 -5.61 16.54 3.99
CA SER A 247 -4.59 17.59 3.95
C SER A 247 -4.03 17.82 2.55
N ASN A 248 -3.49 19.00 2.33
CA ASN A 248 -2.65 19.28 1.17
C ASN A 248 -1.24 18.75 1.42
N LEU A 249 -0.62 18.13 0.42
CA LEU A 249 0.71 17.54 0.57
C LEU A 249 1.76 18.54 1.07
N PHE A 250 1.81 19.76 0.50
CA PHE A 250 2.85 20.72 0.85
C PHE A 250 2.66 21.31 2.25
N GLU A 251 1.42 21.38 2.73
CA GLU A 251 1.12 21.76 4.11
C GLU A 251 1.47 20.62 5.06
N TRP A 252 1.11 19.41 4.70
CA TRP A 252 1.40 18.19 5.46
C TRP A 252 2.90 17.95 5.62
N LEU A 253 3.72 18.23 4.59
CA LEU A 253 5.19 18.12 4.65
C LEU A 253 5.88 19.24 5.43
N THR A 254 5.14 20.24 5.95
CA THR A 254 5.71 21.37 6.69
C THR A 254 6.70 20.95 7.79
N PRO A 255 6.36 20.01 8.70
CA PRO A 255 7.29 19.58 9.76
C PRO A 255 8.60 19.02 9.22
N LEU A 256 8.57 18.31 8.09
CA LEU A 256 9.77 17.77 7.46
C LEU A 256 10.70 18.88 6.93
N PHE A 257 10.14 19.92 6.29
CA PHE A 257 10.93 21.08 5.87
C PHE A 257 11.57 21.80 7.06
N GLU A 258 10.82 21.99 8.14
CA GLU A 258 11.28 22.66 9.37
C GLU A 258 12.39 21.84 10.06
N ARG A 259 12.22 20.51 10.16
CA ARG A 259 13.22 19.61 10.74
C ARG A 259 14.54 19.61 9.97
N LEU A 260 14.48 19.67 8.63
CA LEU A 260 15.65 19.74 7.77
C LEU A 260 16.27 21.15 7.67
N GLY A 261 15.72 22.16 8.37
CA GLY A 261 16.20 23.54 8.27
C GLY A 261 16.04 24.16 6.89
N CYS A 262 15.11 23.64 6.08
CA CYS A 262 14.86 24.08 4.72
C CYS A 262 13.62 24.98 4.64
N SER A 263 13.68 26.00 3.78
CA SER A 263 12.50 26.85 3.53
C SER A 263 11.44 26.08 2.77
N LYS A 264 10.17 26.30 3.13
CA LYS A 264 9.04 25.77 2.34
C LYS A 264 9.09 26.25 0.89
N PRO A 265 8.65 25.44 -0.07
CA PRO A 265 8.66 25.85 -1.46
C PRO A 265 7.72 27.05 -1.68
N TRP A 266 8.26 28.11 -2.26
CA TRP A 266 7.54 29.38 -2.51
C TRP A 266 7.28 29.64 -3.99
N ILE A 267 8.11 29.03 -4.88
CA ILE A 267 7.94 29.16 -6.34
C ILE A 267 6.79 28.28 -6.78
N ARG A 268 5.87 28.85 -7.52
CA ARG A 268 4.73 28.10 -8.10
C ARG A 268 5.00 27.80 -9.56
N ILE A 269 4.95 26.52 -9.94
CA ILE A 269 5.11 26.05 -11.31
C ILE A 269 3.77 25.47 -11.77
N PRO A 270 3.31 25.77 -13.00
CA PRO A 270 2.12 25.14 -13.56
C PRO A 270 2.25 23.61 -13.60
N THR A 271 1.23 22.90 -13.14
CA THR A 271 1.23 21.43 -13.09
C THR A 271 1.50 20.79 -14.45
N CYS A 272 1.00 21.41 -15.54
CA CYS A 272 1.24 20.88 -16.88
C CYS A 272 2.74 20.83 -17.25
N LEU A 273 3.55 21.81 -16.82
CA LEU A 273 4.99 21.80 -17.05
C LEU A 273 5.69 20.72 -16.22
N VAL A 274 5.26 20.52 -14.96
CA VAL A 274 5.81 19.45 -14.12
C VAL A 274 5.44 18.09 -14.69
N TYR A 275 4.21 17.92 -15.17
CA TYR A 275 3.76 16.67 -15.80
C TYR A 275 4.51 16.40 -17.13
N ALA A 276 4.72 17.43 -17.95
CA ALA A 276 5.48 17.30 -19.19
C ALA A 276 6.95 16.92 -18.91
N SER A 277 7.58 17.53 -17.88
CA SER A 277 8.95 17.18 -17.48
C SER A 277 9.04 15.75 -16.94
N ALA A 278 8.07 15.30 -16.13
CA ALA A 278 8.00 13.93 -15.65
C ALA A 278 7.87 12.95 -16.84
N THR A 279 7.00 13.27 -17.81
CA THR A 279 6.84 12.45 -19.03
C THR A 279 8.15 12.33 -19.80
N LEU A 280 8.83 13.44 -20.03
CA LEU A 280 10.13 13.45 -20.71
C LEU A 280 11.18 12.62 -19.97
N MET A 281 11.26 12.77 -18.63
CA MET A 281 12.22 12.05 -17.81
C MET A 281 11.96 10.53 -17.78
N GLU A 282 10.70 10.10 -17.74
CA GLU A 282 10.35 8.67 -17.85
C GLU A 282 10.78 8.07 -19.20
N HIS A 283 10.60 8.81 -20.31
CA HIS A 283 11.05 8.37 -21.64
C HIS A 283 12.58 8.33 -21.73
N LEU A 284 13.27 9.36 -21.22
CA LEU A 284 14.73 9.39 -21.19
C LEU A 284 15.29 8.25 -20.34
N HIS A 285 14.71 8.00 -19.16
CA HIS A 285 15.09 6.85 -18.33
C HIS A 285 14.94 5.54 -19.10
N SER A 286 13.78 5.32 -19.74
CA SER A 286 13.52 4.12 -20.52
C SER A 286 14.50 3.91 -21.68
N LEU A 287 14.88 4.99 -22.35
CA LEU A 287 15.81 4.95 -23.48
C LEU A 287 17.27 4.75 -23.03
N LEU A 288 17.67 5.43 -21.95
CA LEU A 288 19.06 5.47 -21.49
C LEU A 288 19.40 4.37 -20.46
N ARG A 289 18.41 3.70 -19.88
CA ARG A 289 18.59 2.66 -18.86
C ARG A 289 19.66 1.60 -19.19
N PRO A 290 19.87 1.16 -20.44
CA PRO A 290 20.95 0.23 -20.76
C PRO A 290 22.36 0.82 -20.55
N ILE A 291 22.49 2.16 -20.50
CA ILE A 291 23.79 2.88 -20.47
C ILE A 291 23.94 3.62 -19.12
N VAL A 292 22.91 4.33 -18.71
CA VAL A 292 22.93 5.19 -17.51
C VAL A 292 21.57 5.10 -16.80
N ASP A 293 21.59 4.92 -15.49
CA ASP A 293 20.39 5.01 -14.67
C ASP A 293 20.12 6.47 -14.27
N LEU A 294 19.13 7.08 -14.92
CA LEU A 294 18.66 8.45 -14.67
C LEU A 294 17.25 8.41 -14.07
N PRO A 295 17.12 8.24 -12.74
CA PRO A 295 15.81 8.17 -12.10
C PRO A 295 15.06 9.50 -12.25
N PRO A 296 13.77 9.48 -12.64
CA PRO A 296 12.95 10.68 -12.63
C PRO A 296 12.79 11.20 -11.21
N LEU A 297 12.84 12.54 -11.05
CA LEU A 297 12.57 13.19 -9.76
C LEU A 297 11.14 12.88 -9.29
N LEU A 298 10.18 13.02 -10.20
CA LEU A 298 8.79 12.66 -10.04
C LEU A 298 8.33 11.86 -11.27
N THR A 299 7.52 10.83 -11.04
CA THR A 299 6.83 10.12 -12.12
C THR A 299 5.52 10.83 -12.46
N ARG A 300 4.96 10.57 -13.64
CA ARG A 300 3.62 11.11 -14.02
C ARG A 300 2.55 10.77 -13.00
N ASN A 301 2.58 9.57 -12.47
CA ASN A 301 1.64 9.12 -11.45
C ASN A 301 1.80 9.91 -10.14
N GLU A 302 3.04 10.16 -9.70
CA GLU A 302 3.30 10.99 -8.52
C GLU A 302 2.81 12.42 -8.72
N VAL A 303 3.02 13.03 -9.91
CA VAL A 303 2.49 14.36 -10.23
C VAL A 303 0.97 14.38 -10.17
N MET A 304 0.28 13.39 -10.72
CA MET A 304 -1.18 13.30 -10.66
C MET A 304 -1.69 13.13 -9.23
N ASN A 305 -1.09 12.24 -8.44
CA ASN A 305 -1.44 12.04 -7.04
C ASN A 305 -1.29 13.32 -6.20
N ILE A 306 -0.29 14.15 -6.51
CA ILE A 306 -0.06 15.42 -5.80
C ILE A 306 -1.03 16.51 -6.25
N SER A 307 -1.47 16.49 -7.50
CA SER A 307 -2.15 17.62 -8.14
C SER A 307 -3.67 17.49 -8.23
N VAL A 308 -4.24 16.35 -7.86
CA VAL A 308 -5.68 16.09 -7.99
C VAL A 308 -6.24 15.64 -6.65
N THR A 309 -7.33 16.26 -6.21
CA THR A 309 -8.03 15.87 -4.98
C THR A 309 -8.52 14.43 -5.08
N HIS A 310 -8.18 13.63 -4.07
CA HIS A 310 -8.67 12.27 -3.93
C HIS A 310 -8.83 11.92 -2.45
N THR A 311 -10.06 12.09 -1.97
CA THR A 311 -10.44 11.83 -0.59
C THR A 311 -11.54 10.79 -0.53
N PHE A 312 -11.53 10.00 0.54
CA PHE A 312 -12.40 8.85 0.71
C PHE A 312 -13.07 8.87 2.08
N LYS A 313 -14.20 8.17 2.19
CA LYS A 313 -14.90 7.93 3.46
C LYS A 313 -14.43 6.60 4.07
N ILE A 314 -14.44 6.52 5.39
CA ILE A 314 -14.14 5.30 6.14
C ILE A 314 -15.36 4.80 6.94
N ASP A 315 -16.55 5.28 6.61
CA ASP A 315 -17.77 4.97 7.37
C ASP A 315 -18.10 3.48 7.32
N LYS A 316 -17.87 2.82 6.19
CA LYS A 316 -18.02 1.37 6.06
C LYS A 316 -17.06 0.61 6.97
N ALA A 317 -15.78 0.98 6.99
CA ALA A 317 -14.79 0.37 7.89
C ALA A 317 -15.14 0.63 9.37
N ARG A 318 -15.62 1.82 9.72
CA ARG A 318 -16.12 2.16 11.06
C ARG A 318 -17.30 1.29 11.47
N ALA A 319 -18.30 1.15 10.60
CA ALA A 319 -19.51 0.42 10.88
C ALA A 319 -19.30 -1.11 10.94
N GLN A 320 -18.57 -1.65 9.99
CA GLN A 320 -18.44 -3.10 9.83
C GLN A 320 -17.22 -3.69 10.56
N LEU A 321 -16.08 -3.01 10.57
CA LEU A 321 -14.87 -3.49 11.25
C LEU A 321 -14.75 -2.95 12.68
N GLY A 322 -15.46 -1.87 13.03
CA GLY A 322 -15.22 -1.12 14.25
C GLY A 322 -13.93 -0.28 14.20
N TYR A 323 -13.47 0.03 12.97
CA TYR A 323 -12.24 0.80 12.75
C TYR A 323 -12.37 2.21 13.34
N ARG A 324 -11.46 2.56 14.24
CA ARG A 324 -11.39 3.87 14.90
C ARG A 324 -9.95 4.34 14.87
N PRO A 325 -9.55 5.05 13.81
CA PRO A 325 -8.19 5.53 13.70
C PRO A 325 -7.87 6.48 14.84
N LEU A 326 -6.70 6.30 15.42
CA LEU A 326 -6.13 7.23 16.38
C LEU A 326 -5.55 8.43 15.64
N LYS A 327 -5.53 9.57 16.30
CA LYS A 327 -4.92 10.78 15.75
C LYS A 327 -3.41 10.75 15.98
N TYR A 328 -2.65 10.88 14.91
CA TYR A 328 -1.20 11.00 14.90
C TYR A 328 -0.80 12.31 14.24
N ASP A 329 0.24 12.96 14.75
CA ASP A 329 0.84 14.10 14.08
C ASP A 329 1.98 13.61 13.16
N PHE A 330 2.01 14.13 11.92
CA PHE A 330 3.12 13.83 11.01
C PHE A 330 4.48 14.29 11.59
N ALA A 331 4.48 15.35 12.40
CA ALA A 331 5.69 15.82 13.09
C ALA A 331 6.38 14.72 13.90
N ASP A 332 5.60 13.84 14.55
CA ASP A 332 6.14 12.72 15.35
C ASP A 332 6.82 11.64 14.49
N SER A 333 6.63 11.69 13.17
CA SER A 333 7.16 10.69 12.22
C SER A 333 8.44 11.15 11.53
N VAL A 334 8.89 12.40 11.75
CA VAL A 334 10.07 12.99 11.09
C VAL A 334 11.27 13.16 12.05
N ASP A 335 11.20 12.62 13.25
CA ASP A 335 12.27 12.62 14.26
C ASP A 335 13.38 11.57 13.99
#